data_7f19b63df4997357f86a454b08d2cea3
#
_entry.id   7f19b63df4997357f86a454b08d2cea3
#
_cell.length_a   1.000
_cell.length_b   1.000
_cell.length_c   1.000
_cell.angle_alpha   90.00
_cell.angle_beta   90.00
_cell.angle_gamma   90.00
#
_symmetry.space_group_name_H-M   'P 1'
#
loop_
_entity.id
_entity.type
_entity.pdbx_description
1 polymer ?
#
loop_
_entity_poly.entity_id
_entity_poly.type
_entity_poly.pdbx_seq_one_letter_code
_entity_poly.pdbx_strand_id
1 'polypeptide(L)'
;MHITRGPNGEFVISYAIADVAAFVSPGDPIDLEAHRRGVTLYAPDCRTPLHPPVLSERAASLLPNEVRPALLWTITLNPRGQMVAAEVARALVRSRAQLSYRQAQAEIDGITPRPTLGLLKLVGQWREFRERERGGASLKIPQQEIQPHGDGWTLGFRAPEPVEAWNAQISLLTGMAAAHIMLYGQVGILRTMPPADLDSLRRLRQVAKALRIVWPPEMDYPDLVRMLNPAWPDHAAMLSAATVLFRGAGYRSFSGGIPEDADHAALASDYAHITAPLRRLVDRYSGEICVALSADQPVPAWVFHALDGLPEQMAAAERRAKRYERAIIDLLEVGPPAGQQGRPDVHRHGDRSQS
;
A
#
# COMPACT_ATOMS: atom_id res chain seq x y z
N MET A 1 -9.18 -2.58 -11.66
CA MET A 1 -10.30 -2.60 -10.73
C MET A 1 -11.60 -2.35 -11.48
N HIS A 2 -12.65 -3.08 -11.13
CA HIS A 2 -14.02 -2.90 -11.63
C HIS A 2 -15.00 -3.07 -10.48
N ILE A 3 -16.01 -2.22 -10.39
CA ILE A 3 -17.02 -2.29 -9.32
C ILE A 3 -18.40 -2.30 -9.99
N THR A 4 -19.24 -3.23 -9.57
CA THR A 4 -20.64 -3.33 -9.99
C THR A 4 -21.57 -3.33 -8.77
N ARG A 5 -22.82 -3.04 -9.01
CA ARG A 5 -23.87 -3.13 -8.01
C ARG A 5 -24.81 -4.28 -8.37
N GLY A 6 -24.99 -5.19 -7.43
CA GLY A 6 -25.90 -6.31 -7.59
C GLY A 6 -27.36 -5.94 -7.30
N PRO A 7 -28.28 -6.88 -7.54
CA PRO A 7 -29.73 -6.63 -7.51
C PRO A 7 -30.26 -6.27 -6.11
N ASN A 8 -29.62 -6.75 -5.05
CA ASN A 8 -30.02 -6.47 -3.66
C ASN A 8 -29.25 -5.28 -3.05
N GLY A 9 -28.56 -4.50 -3.91
CA GLY A 9 -27.78 -3.33 -3.51
C GLY A 9 -26.37 -3.61 -3.00
N GLU A 10 -25.92 -4.86 -3.02
CA GLU A 10 -24.55 -5.28 -2.74
C GLU A 10 -23.58 -4.70 -3.76
N PHE A 11 -22.31 -4.58 -3.36
CA PHE A 11 -21.23 -4.19 -4.27
C PHE A 11 -20.33 -5.38 -4.55
N VAL A 12 -20.02 -5.64 -5.81
CA VAL A 12 -19.03 -6.65 -6.22
C VAL A 12 -17.83 -5.92 -6.80
N ILE A 13 -16.69 -6.13 -6.16
CA ILE A 13 -15.41 -5.51 -6.50
C ILE A 13 -14.53 -6.57 -7.13
N SER A 14 -14.21 -6.39 -8.42
CA SER A 14 -13.21 -7.18 -9.12
C SER A 14 -11.89 -6.40 -9.12
N TYR A 15 -10.89 -6.90 -8.38
CA TYR A 15 -9.60 -6.22 -8.22
C TYR A 15 -8.46 -7.13 -8.67
N ALA A 16 -7.83 -6.79 -9.77
CA ALA A 16 -6.74 -7.56 -10.35
C ALA A 16 -5.39 -7.09 -9.80
N ILE A 17 -4.59 -8.02 -9.33
CA ILE A 17 -3.21 -7.84 -8.86
C ILE A 17 -2.29 -8.62 -9.80
N ALA A 18 -1.12 -8.08 -10.16
CA ALA A 18 -0.16 -8.75 -11.03
C ALA A 18 0.20 -10.15 -10.49
N ASP A 19 0.12 -11.17 -11.33
CA ASP A 19 0.55 -12.53 -10.98
C ASP A 19 2.04 -12.69 -11.28
N VAL A 20 2.89 -12.38 -10.30
CA VAL A 20 4.35 -12.50 -10.45
C VAL A 20 4.77 -13.96 -10.57
N ALA A 21 4.07 -14.89 -9.93
CA ALA A 21 4.40 -16.30 -9.97
C ALA A 21 4.15 -16.93 -11.35
N ALA A 22 3.38 -16.28 -12.22
CA ALA A 22 3.25 -16.67 -13.63
C ALA A 22 4.55 -16.47 -14.44
N PHE A 23 5.51 -15.70 -13.92
CA PHE A 23 6.75 -15.32 -14.62
C PHE A 23 8.01 -15.73 -13.88
N VAL A 24 7.95 -15.86 -12.56
CA VAL A 24 9.11 -16.10 -11.70
C VAL A 24 8.94 -17.42 -10.99
N SER A 25 9.79 -18.39 -11.36
CA SER A 25 9.79 -19.71 -10.72
C SER A 25 10.57 -19.69 -9.39
N PRO A 26 10.14 -20.49 -8.41
CA PRO A 26 10.90 -20.61 -7.16
C PRO A 26 12.34 -21.06 -7.40
N GLY A 27 13.31 -20.36 -6.83
CA GLY A 27 14.74 -20.66 -6.94
C GLY A 27 15.41 -20.22 -8.24
N ASP A 28 14.70 -19.59 -9.18
CA ASP A 28 15.32 -19.02 -10.37
C ASP A 28 16.13 -17.74 -10.02
N PRO A 29 17.01 -17.24 -10.91
CA PRO A 29 17.84 -16.06 -10.63
C PRO A 29 17.05 -14.80 -10.27
N ILE A 30 15.83 -14.63 -10.82
CA ILE A 30 14.96 -13.48 -10.50
C ILE A 30 14.38 -13.63 -9.09
N ASP A 31 13.97 -14.84 -8.71
CA ASP A 31 13.48 -15.14 -7.37
C ASP A 31 14.57 -14.91 -6.32
N LEU A 32 15.77 -15.44 -6.55
CA LEU A 32 16.91 -15.26 -5.64
C LEU A 32 17.26 -13.77 -5.45
N GLU A 33 17.25 -12.98 -6.54
CA GLU A 33 17.51 -11.55 -6.47
C GLU A 33 16.35 -10.80 -5.78
N ALA A 34 15.09 -11.20 -6.02
CA ALA A 34 13.94 -10.65 -5.33
C ALA A 34 14.02 -10.89 -3.81
N HIS A 35 14.46 -12.07 -3.39
CA HIS A 35 14.73 -12.38 -1.98
C HIS A 35 15.83 -11.48 -1.40
N ARG A 36 16.91 -11.24 -2.14
CA ARG A 36 17.98 -10.33 -1.71
C ARG A 36 17.51 -8.89 -1.56
N ARG A 37 16.62 -8.42 -2.45
CA ARG A 37 16.08 -7.05 -2.45
C ARG A 37 14.96 -6.86 -1.43
N GLY A 38 13.99 -7.74 -1.41
CA GLY A 38 12.78 -7.70 -0.59
C GLY A 38 11.75 -6.64 -1.01
N VAL A 39 12.21 -5.43 -1.36
CA VAL A 39 11.37 -4.31 -1.82
C VAL A 39 12.04 -3.50 -2.94
N THR A 40 11.23 -2.78 -3.71
CA THR A 40 11.71 -1.71 -4.61
C THR A 40 12.19 -0.52 -3.77
N LEU A 41 13.35 0.04 -4.11
CA LEU A 41 13.85 1.31 -3.55
C LEU A 41 13.49 2.45 -4.49
N TYR A 42 13.04 3.56 -3.93
CA TYR A 42 12.65 4.75 -4.67
C TYR A 42 13.57 5.92 -4.33
N ALA A 43 14.01 6.63 -5.35
CA ALA A 43 14.66 7.92 -5.27
C ALA A 43 13.85 8.94 -6.10
N PRO A 44 14.08 10.24 -5.94
CA PRO A 44 13.33 11.28 -6.66
C PRO A 44 13.40 11.17 -8.18
N ASP A 45 14.54 10.74 -8.70
CA ASP A 45 14.88 10.67 -10.12
C ASP A 45 14.88 9.24 -10.69
N CYS A 46 14.95 8.23 -9.82
CA CYS A 46 15.08 6.84 -10.26
C CYS A 46 14.48 5.86 -9.27
N ARG A 47 14.44 4.59 -9.66
CA ARG A 47 14.05 3.48 -8.78
C ARG A 47 14.95 2.28 -9.01
N THR A 48 15.23 1.54 -7.95
CA THR A 48 15.82 0.21 -8.02
C THR A 48 14.69 -0.80 -7.82
N PRO A 49 14.14 -1.37 -8.91
CA PRO A 49 12.95 -2.21 -8.83
C PRO A 49 13.27 -3.56 -8.19
N LEU A 50 12.26 -4.17 -7.55
CA LEU A 50 12.35 -5.52 -6.99
C LEU A 50 12.63 -6.56 -8.08
N HIS A 51 11.94 -6.43 -9.21
CA HIS A 51 12.07 -7.29 -10.38
C HIS A 51 12.65 -6.52 -11.57
N PRO A 52 13.28 -7.18 -12.56
CA PRO A 52 13.78 -6.52 -13.76
C PRO A 52 12.70 -5.67 -14.45
N PRO A 53 13.04 -4.50 -15.03
CA PRO A 53 12.06 -3.61 -15.69
C PRO A 53 11.26 -4.29 -16.79
N VAL A 54 11.87 -5.24 -17.55
CA VAL A 54 11.15 -6.04 -18.55
C VAL A 54 9.97 -6.82 -17.95
N LEU A 55 10.05 -7.20 -16.69
CA LEU A 55 8.96 -7.85 -15.96
C LEU A 55 8.06 -6.81 -15.29
N SER A 56 8.61 -5.97 -14.41
CA SER A 56 7.84 -5.08 -13.54
C SER A 56 7.16 -3.93 -14.27
N GLU A 57 7.68 -3.50 -15.41
CA GLU A 57 7.15 -2.37 -16.17
C GLU A 57 6.46 -2.80 -17.49
N ARG A 58 6.62 -4.07 -17.89
CA ARG A 58 6.07 -4.60 -19.15
C ARG A 58 5.28 -5.89 -18.94
N ALA A 59 5.96 -7.05 -18.88
CA ALA A 59 5.33 -8.36 -18.99
C ALA A 59 4.31 -8.66 -17.87
N ALA A 60 4.60 -8.31 -16.61
CA ALA A 60 3.70 -8.53 -15.47
C ALA A 60 2.86 -7.29 -15.10
N SER A 61 3.16 -6.12 -15.68
CA SER A 61 2.40 -4.90 -15.43
C SER A 61 1.04 -4.95 -16.13
N LEU A 62 -0.03 -4.59 -15.42
CA LEU A 62 -1.41 -4.59 -15.95
C LEU A 62 -1.67 -3.35 -16.82
N LEU A 63 -0.89 -3.23 -17.90
CA LEU A 63 -0.95 -2.09 -18.82
C LEU A 63 -2.27 -2.04 -19.62
N PRO A 64 -2.70 -0.85 -20.06
CA PRO A 64 -3.92 -0.71 -20.87
C PRO A 64 -3.86 -1.51 -22.17
N ASN A 65 -5.00 -2.12 -22.52
CA ASN A 65 -5.22 -2.90 -23.74
C ASN A 65 -4.40 -4.19 -23.89
N GLU A 66 -3.57 -4.51 -22.90
CA GLU A 66 -2.76 -5.72 -22.85
C GLU A 66 -3.47 -6.81 -22.05
N VAL A 67 -3.40 -8.05 -22.55
CA VAL A 67 -3.86 -9.23 -21.79
C VAL A 67 -2.73 -9.71 -20.90
N ARG A 68 -2.96 -9.76 -19.59
CA ARG A 68 -1.93 -10.12 -18.59
C ARG A 68 -2.48 -11.12 -17.57
N PRO A 69 -1.63 -12.07 -17.12
CA PRO A 69 -1.96 -12.90 -15.97
C PRO A 69 -2.07 -12.05 -14.70
N ALA A 70 -3.11 -12.31 -13.92
CA ALA A 70 -3.38 -11.61 -12.68
C ALA A 70 -4.04 -12.54 -11.66
N LEU A 71 -3.87 -12.21 -10.39
CA LEU A 71 -4.69 -12.71 -9.31
C LEU A 71 -5.94 -11.80 -9.25
N LEU A 72 -7.08 -12.33 -9.67
CA LEU A 72 -8.35 -11.60 -9.69
C LEU A 72 -9.09 -11.87 -8.39
N TRP A 73 -9.18 -10.84 -7.57
CA TRP A 73 -9.98 -10.81 -6.35
C TRP A 73 -11.42 -10.45 -6.69
N THR A 74 -12.36 -11.25 -6.19
CA THR A 74 -13.79 -10.96 -6.21
C THR A 74 -14.25 -10.76 -4.76
N ILE A 75 -14.55 -9.51 -4.40
CA ILE A 75 -14.94 -9.16 -3.03
C ILE A 75 -16.36 -8.62 -3.07
N THR A 76 -17.24 -9.24 -2.29
CA THR A 76 -18.65 -8.83 -2.16
C THR A 76 -18.84 -8.07 -0.86
N LEU A 77 -19.43 -6.87 -0.95
CA LEU A 77 -19.84 -6.08 0.19
C LEU A 77 -21.36 -6.00 0.25
N ASN A 78 -21.92 -6.01 1.45
CA ASN A 78 -23.32 -5.66 1.63
C ASN A 78 -23.57 -4.15 1.32
N PRO A 79 -24.83 -3.68 1.24
CA PRO A 79 -25.14 -2.28 0.95
C PRO A 79 -24.54 -1.24 1.90
N ARG A 80 -24.06 -1.68 3.07
CA ARG A 80 -23.42 -0.85 4.08
C ARG A 80 -21.88 -0.97 4.09
N GLY A 81 -21.29 -1.54 3.04
CA GLY A 81 -19.84 -1.65 2.86
C GLY A 81 -19.14 -2.67 3.76
N GLN A 82 -19.86 -3.62 4.39
CA GLN A 82 -19.23 -4.75 5.10
C GLN A 82 -18.92 -5.87 4.12
N MET A 83 -17.73 -6.45 4.23
CA MET A 83 -17.34 -7.63 3.46
C MET A 83 -18.18 -8.83 3.89
N VAL A 84 -18.79 -9.49 2.93
CA VAL A 84 -19.60 -10.71 3.16
C VAL A 84 -19.00 -11.94 2.50
N ALA A 85 -18.20 -11.74 1.44
CA ALA A 85 -17.46 -12.81 0.78
C ALA A 85 -16.22 -12.25 0.10
N ALA A 86 -15.19 -13.08 -0.02
CA ALA A 86 -14.00 -12.79 -0.79
C ALA A 86 -13.40 -14.10 -1.32
N GLU A 87 -12.97 -14.08 -2.56
CA GLU A 87 -12.25 -15.16 -3.22
C GLU A 87 -11.18 -14.59 -4.15
N VAL A 88 -10.19 -15.40 -4.49
CA VAL A 88 -9.17 -15.05 -5.46
C VAL A 88 -8.86 -16.21 -6.37
N ALA A 89 -8.72 -15.94 -7.67
CA ALA A 89 -8.34 -16.92 -8.66
C ALA A 89 -7.35 -16.33 -9.68
N ARG A 90 -6.57 -17.22 -10.33
CA ARG A 90 -5.77 -16.80 -11.47
C ARG A 90 -6.65 -16.54 -12.68
N ALA A 91 -6.41 -15.42 -13.35
CA ALA A 91 -7.16 -14.99 -14.51
C ALA A 91 -6.29 -14.27 -15.52
N LEU A 92 -6.70 -14.29 -16.78
CA LEU A 92 -6.20 -13.35 -17.78
C LEU A 92 -7.09 -12.12 -17.78
N VAL A 93 -6.50 -10.96 -17.52
CA VAL A 93 -7.22 -9.69 -17.48
C VAL A 93 -6.70 -8.74 -18.53
N ARG A 94 -7.57 -7.83 -18.98
CA ARG A 94 -7.20 -6.73 -19.86
C ARG A 94 -7.64 -5.41 -19.25
N SER A 95 -6.68 -4.58 -18.86
CA SER A 95 -6.93 -3.22 -18.39
C SER A 95 -7.47 -2.38 -19.57
N ARG A 96 -8.45 -1.53 -19.33
CA ARG A 96 -9.05 -0.66 -20.36
C ARG A 96 -8.51 0.75 -20.33
N ALA A 97 -8.03 1.21 -19.18
CA ALA A 97 -7.49 2.55 -19.00
C ALA A 97 -6.51 2.61 -17.84
N GLN A 98 -5.54 3.47 -17.95
CA GLN A 98 -4.67 3.91 -16.86
C GLN A 98 -5.02 5.36 -16.56
N LEU A 99 -5.43 5.64 -15.32
CA LEU A 99 -5.83 6.97 -14.89
C LEU A 99 -4.87 7.46 -13.80
N SER A 100 -4.47 8.72 -13.91
CA SER A 100 -3.90 9.40 -12.74
C SER A 100 -5.02 9.72 -11.73
N TYR A 101 -4.66 9.92 -10.47
CA TYR A 101 -5.63 10.32 -9.45
C TYR A 101 -6.34 11.63 -9.80
N ARG A 102 -5.62 12.61 -10.35
CA ARG A 102 -6.21 13.87 -10.82
C ARG A 102 -7.24 13.66 -11.92
N GLN A 103 -6.96 12.79 -12.91
CA GLN A 103 -7.93 12.44 -13.96
C GLN A 103 -9.15 11.72 -13.39
N ALA A 104 -8.94 10.78 -12.46
CA ALA A 104 -10.03 10.06 -11.82
C ALA A 104 -10.89 10.99 -10.96
N GLN A 105 -10.27 11.91 -10.20
CA GLN A 105 -11.01 12.89 -9.40
C GLN A 105 -11.83 13.84 -10.28
N ALA A 106 -11.22 14.41 -11.31
CA ALA A 106 -11.93 15.30 -12.25
C ALA A 106 -13.13 14.62 -12.92
N GLU A 107 -13.00 13.32 -13.25
CA GLU A 107 -14.12 12.55 -13.80
C GLU A 107 -15.21 12.29 -12.76
N ILE A 108 -14.84 12.01 -11.50
CA ILE A 108 -15.82 11.81 -10.40
C ILE A 108 -16.58 13.10 -10.08
N ASP A 109 -15.95 14.25 -10.20
CA ASP A 109 -16.55 15.56 -9.94
C ASP A 109 -17.38 16.05 -11.14
N GLY A 110 -17.26 15.39 -12.29
CA GLY A 110 -18.04 15.67 -13.49
C GLY A 110 -19.50 15.18 -13.39
N ILE A 111 -20.30 15.56 -14.41
CA ILE A 111 -21.75 15.27 -14.45
C ILE A 111 -22.05 13.77 -14.61
N THR A 112 -21.22 13.04 -15.36
CA THR A 112 -21.44 11.62 -15.71
C THR A 112 -20.14 10.81 -15.57
N PRO A 113 -19.73 10.50 -14.35
CA PRO A 113 -18.54 9.65 -14.16
C PRO A 113 -18.79 8.23 -14.69
N ARG A 114 -17.73 7.57 -15.15
CA ARG A 114 -17.80 6.13 -15.44
C ARG A 114 -18.39 5.38 -14.24
N PRO A 115 -19.27 4.38 -14.46
CA PRO A 115 -19.94 3.65 -13.36
C PRO A 115 -18.98 3.15 -12.28
N THR A 116 -17.82 2.58 -12.67
CA THR A 116 -16.81 2.11 -11.70
C THR A 116 -16.27 3.25 -10.82
N LEU A 117 -16.04 4.46 -11.35
CA LEU A 117 -15.52 5.58 -10.56
C LEU A 117 -16.59 6.17 -9.62
N GLY A 118 -17.84 6.27 -10.08
CA GLY A 118 -18.96 6.66 -9.22
C GLY A 118 -19.17 5.68 -8.06
N LEU A 119 -19.07 4.37 -8.34
CA LEU A 119 -19.15 3.33 -7.32
C LEU A 119 -17.91 3.30 -6.41
N LEU A 120 -16.71 3.62 -6.92
CA LEU A 120 -15.50 3.75 -6.10
C LEU A 120 -15.66 4.82 -5.02
N LYS A 121 -16.22 5.99 -5.36
CA LYS A 121 -16.56 7.03 -4.38
C LYS A 121 -17.48 6.48 -3.30
N LEU A 122 -18.59 5.87 -3.69
CA LEU A 122 -19.59 5.35 -2.76
C LEU A 122 -19.03 4.25 -1.86
N VAL A 123 -18.35 3.26 -2.43
CA VAL A 123 -17.72 2.17 -1.67
C VAL A 123 -16.63 2.72 -0.78
N GLY A 124 -15.77 3.63 -1.27
CA GLY A 124 -14.70 4.26 -0.49
C GLY A 124 -15.25 4.97 0.74
N GLN A 125 -16.32 5.75 0.60
CA GLN A 125 -17.00 6.43 1.72
C GLN A 125 -17.56 5.45 2.74
N TRP A 126 -18.19 4.35 2.30
CA TRP A 126 -18.65 3.30 3.20
C TRP A 126 -17.49 2.63 3.93
N ARG A 127 -16.38 2.38 3.24
CA ARG A 127 -15.19 1.76 3.86
C ARG A 127 -14.51 2.70 4.86
N GLU A 128 -14.44 4.01 4.59
CA GLU A 128 -13.99 5.01 5.57
C GLU A 128 -14.90 5.06 6.80
N PHE A 129 -16.23 4.94 6.61
CA PHE A 129 -17.16 4.83 7.72
C PHE A 129 -16.90 3.57 8.56
N ARG A 130 -16.67 2.41 7.91
CA ARG A 130 -16.32 1.16 8.60
C ARG A 130 -14.98 1.23 9.33
N GLU A 131 -14.02 1.94 8.78
CA GLU A 131 -12.74 2.19 9.46
C GLU A 131 -12.95 2.95 10.78
N ARG A 132 -13.81 3.96 10.78
CA ARG A 132 -14.17 4.67 12.01
C ARG A 132 -14.86 3.76 13.03
N GLU A 133 -15.85 2.99 12.60
CA GLU A 133 -16.56 2.07 13.50
C GLU A 133 -15.64 1.05 14.17
N ARG A 134 -14.58 0.62 13.48
CA ARG A 134 -13.58 -0.30 14.05
C ARG A 134 -12.58 0.40 14.96
N GLY A 135 -12.51 1.73 14.98
CA GLY A 135 -11.47 2.48 15.68
C GLY A 135 -10.14 2.57 14.89
N GLY A 136 -10.15 2.29 13.61
CA GLY A 136 -8.97 2.43 12.74
C GLY A 136 -8.55 3.88 12.58
N ALA A 137 -7.27 4.13 12.32
CA ALA A 137 -6.69 5.46 12.14
C ALA A 137 -5.82 5.53 10.89
N SER A 138 -6.26 6.30 9.91
CA SER A 138 -5.47 6.63 8.71
C SER A 138 -4.91 8.05 8.84
N LEU A 139 -3.59 8.19 8.77
CA LEU A 139 -2.94 9.51 8.80
C LEU A 139 -3.03 10.16 7.41
N LYS A 140 -3.72 11.30 7.33
CA LYS A 140 -3.76 12.16 6.13
C LYS A 140 -2.57 13.11 6.13
N ILE A 141 -1.35 12.57 6.03
CA ILE A 141 -0.13 13.40 5.98
C ILE A 141 0.04 13.95 4.58
N PRO A 142 0.33 15.27 4.42
CA PRO A 142 0.72 15.81 3.13
C PRO A 142 1.91 15.04 2.57
N GLN A 143 1.80 14.62 1.31
CA GLN A 143 2.89 13.90 0.67
C GLN A 143 4.01 14.89 0.32
N GLN A 144 5.21 14.57 0.77
CA GLN A 144 6.40 15.25 0.28
C GLN A 144 6.66 14.83 -1.17
N GLU A 145 6.72 15.80 -2.06
CA GLU A 145 7.11 15.58 -3.46
C GLU A 145 8.40 16.32 -3.72
N ILE A 146 9.39 15.59 -4.21
CA ILE A 146 10.63 16.18 -4.69
C ILE A 146 10.42 16.47 -6.17
N GLN A 147 10.45 17.78 -6.52
CA GLN A 147 10.18 18.23 -7.88
C GLN A 147 11.43 18.88 -8.48
N PRO A 148 11.70 18.70 -9.79
CA PRO A 148 12.75 19.43 -10.47
C PRO A 148 12.50 20.95 -10.39
N HIS A 149 13.52 21.73 -10.06
CA HIS A 149 13.44 23.19 -10.03
C HIS A 149 14.75 23.80 -10.55
N GLY A 150 14.71 24.36 -11.77
CA GLY A 150 15.92 24.80 -12.46
C GLY A 150 16.88 23.63 -12.69
N ASP A 151 18.15 23.82 -12.32
CA ASP A 151 19.18 22.76 -12.38
C ASP A 151 19.22 21.88 -11.11
N GLY A 152 18.28 22.04 -10.19
CA GLY A 152 18.22 21.31 -8.91
C GLY A 152 16.85 20.74 -8.60
N TRP A 153 16.62 20.46 -7.31
CA TRP A 153 15.40 19.86 -6.79
C TRP A 153 14.82 20.73 -5.70
N THR A 154 13.51 20.80 -5.61
CA THR A 154 12.79 21.44 -4.51
C THR A 154 11.87 20.46 -3.82
N LEU A 155 11.70 20.62 -2.51
CA LEU A 155 10.77 19.85 -1.71
C LEU A 155 9.44 20.60 -1.66
N GLY A 156 8.40 19.97 -2.19
CA GLY A 156 7.02 20.47 -2.13
C GLY A 156 6.13 19.56 -1.28
N PHE A 157 4.93 20.04 -0.97
CA PHE A 157 3.90 19.26 -0.32
C PHE A 157 2.64 19.24 -1.17
N ARG A 158 2.08 18.06 -1.38
CA ARG A 158 0.83 17.87 -2.10
C ARG A 158 -0.24 17.33 -1.16
N ALA A 159 -1.41 17.96 -1.14
CA ALA A 159 -2.59 17.38 -0.53
C ALA A 159 -3.11 16.23 -1.43
N PRO A 160 -3.38 15.03 -0.85
CA PRO A 160 -3.97 13.93 -1.60
C PRO A 160 -5.38 14.28 -2.12
N GLU A 161 -5.72 13.80 -3.31
CA GLU A 161 -7.09 13.87 -3.83
C GLU A 161 -8.00 12.89 -3.05
N PRO A 162 -9.30 13.20 -2.87
CA PRO A 162 -10.23 12.30 -2.19
C PRO A 162 -10.27 10.89 -2.78
N VAL A 163 -10.16 10.75 -4.11
CA VAL A 163 -10.13 9.45 -4.80
C VAL A 163 -8.94 8.57 -4.37
N GLU A 164 -7.83 9.17 -3.94
CA GLU A 164 -6.68 8.41 -3.42
C GLU A 164 -7.06 7.65 -2.14
N ALA A 165 -7.78 8.30 -1.23
CA ALA A 165 -8.27 7.67 -0.02
C ALA A 165 -9.27 6.55 -0.35
N TRP A 166 -10.21 6.76 -1.27
CA TRP A 166 -11.16 5.72 -1.67
C TRP A 166 -10.47 4.53 -2.35
N ASN A 167 -9.47 4.78 -3.20
CA ASN A 167 -8.66 3.71 -3.80
C ASN A 167 -7.83 2.95 -2.75
N ALA A 168 -7.27 3.67 -1.77
CA ALA A 168 -6.56 3.05 -0.65
C ALA A 168 -7.49 2.12 0.16
N GLN A 169 -8.76 2.50 0.36
CA GLN A 169 -9.75 1.65 1.03
C GLN A 169 -10.00 0.33 0.29
N ILE A 170 -9.94 0.30 -1.04
CA ILE A 170 -10.05 -0.97 -1.80
C ILE A 170 -8.80 -1.84 -1.58
N SER A 171 -7.61 -1.25 -1.58
CA SER A 171 -6.37 -1.98 -1.27
C SER A 171 -6.37 -2.53 0.16
N LEU A 172 -6.82 -1.74 1.13
CA LEU A 172 -6.97 -2.17 2.53
C LEU A 172 -7.99 -3.30 2.66
N LEU A 173 -9.14 -3.17 2.01
CA LEU A 173 -10.16 -4.22 1.96
C LEU A 173 -9.61 -5.54 1.42
N THR A 174 -8.83 -5.49 0.32
CA THR A 174 -8.20 -6.67 -0.26
C THR A 174 -7.19 -7.31 0.70
N GLY A 175 -6.40 -6.50 1.41
CA GLY A 175 -5.49 -7.00 2.43
C GLY A 175 -6.19 -7.61 3.65
N MET A 176 -7.34 -7.07 4.05
CA MET A 176 -8.20 -7.68 5.09
C MET A 176 -8.81 -9.00 4.61
N ALA A 177 -9.26 -9.06 3.36
CA ALA A 177 -9.75 -10.29 2.75
C ALA A 177 -8.68 -11.38 2.72
N ALA A 178 -7.45 -11.01 2.33
CA ALA A 178 -6.31 -11.95 2.32
C ALA A 178 -5.99 -12.46 3.73
N ALA A 179 -5.96 -11.58 4.73
CA ALA A 179 -5.75 -11.98 6.13
C ALA A 179 -6.84 -12.96 6.59
N HIS A 180 -8.11 -12.66 6.30
CA HIS A 180 -9.22 -13.54 6.65
C HIS A 180 -9.10 -14.93 6.01
N ILE A 181 -8.78 -15.02 4.71
CA ILE A 181 -8.57 -16.31 4.02
C ILE A 181 -7.42 -17.09 4.67
N MET A 182 -6.29 -16.45 4.94
CA MET A 182 -5.12 -17.10 5.56
C MET A 182 -5.39 -17.54 6.99
N LEU A 183 -6.08 -16.74 7.80
CA LEU A 183 -6.46 -17.10 9.18
C LEU A 183 -7.42 -18.28 9.19
N TYR A 184 -8.41 -18.30 8.30
CA TYR A 184 -9.33 -19.43 8.16
C TYR A 184 -8.60 -20.71 7.75
N GLY A 185 -7.66 -20.61 6.82
CA GLY A 185 -6.81 -21.71 6.39
C GLY A 185 -5.66 -22.07 7.33
N GLN A 186 -5.49 -21.34 8.44
CA GLN A 186 -4.44 -21.54 9.45
C GLN A 186 -3.01 -21.56 8.89
N VAL A 187 -2.78 -20.86 7.79
CA VAL A 187 -1.47 -20.70 7.17
C VAL A 187 -1.37 -19.35 6.49
N GLY A 188 -0.29 -18.62 6.73
CA GLY A 188 -0.15 -17.30 6.13
C GLY A 188 0.97 -16.44 6.68
N ILE A 189 0.97 -15.19 6.23
CA ILE A 189 1.82 -14.12 6.71
C ILE A 189 1.02 -12.82 6.81
N LEU A 190 0.90 -12.30 8.03
CA LEU A 190 0.17 -11.07 8.32
C LEU A 190 1.11 -9.89 8.45
N ARG A 191 0.62 -8.71 8.10
CA ARG A 191 1.22 -7.44 8.46
C ARG A 191 0.66 -7.00 9.80
N THR A 192 1.48 -6.95 10.82
CA THR A 192 1.07 -6.65 12.18
C THR A 192 1.56 -5.27 12.62
N MET A 193 0.86 -4.67 13.56
CA MET A 193 1.28 -3.42 14.21
C MET A 193 0.76 -3.42 15.64
N PRO A 194 1.65 -3.29 16.65
CA PRO A 194 1.22 -3.22 18.03
C PRO A 194 0.40 -1.95 18.30
N PRO A 195 -0.43 -1.93 19.34
CA PRO A 195 -1.07 -0.71 19.83
C PRO A 195 -0.05 0.37 20.19
N ALA A 196 -0.48 1.63 20.08
CA ALA A 196 0.34 2.76 20.51
C ALA A 196 0.68 2.67 22.00
N ASP A 197 1.95 2.83 22.34
CA ASP A 197 2.37 2.81 23.74
C ASP A 197 1.92 4.08 24.51
N LEU A 198 1.68 3.93 25.81
CA LEU A 198 1.17 4.99 26.67
C LEU A 198 2.10 6.22 26.75
N ASP A 199 3.40 6.03 26.66
CA ASP A 199 4.36 7.12 26.74
C ASP A 199 4.36 7.95 25.44
N SER A 200 4.21 7.31 24.30
CA SER A 200 4.01 7.99 23.02
C SER A 200 2.71 8.79 23.01
N LEU A 201 1.61 8.22 23.54
CA LEU A 201 0.34 8.93 23.70
C LEU A 201 0.45 10.14 24.65
N ARG A 202 1.14 10.00 25.79
CA ARG A 202 1.39 11.12 26.73
C ARG A 202 2.18 12.24 26.06
N ARG A 203 3.25 11.90 25.34
CA ARG A 203 4.05 12.88 24.56
C ARG A 203 3.21 13.57 23.51
N LEU A 204 2.39 12.84 22.78
CA LEU A 204 1.53 13.41 21.75
C LEU A 204 0.48 14.38 22.34
N ARG A 205 -0.07 14.10 23.54
CA ARG A 205 -0.93 15.05 24.28
C ARG A 205 -0.20 16.34 24.65
N GLN A 206 1.09 16.27 24.99
CA GLN A 206 1.90 17.48 25.25
C GLN A 206 2.11 18.30 23.96
N VAL A 207 2.35 17.62 22.82
CA VAL A 207 2.44 18.29 21.51
C VAL A 207 1.12 18.99 21.15
N ALA A 208 -0.02 18.30 21.32
CA ALA A 208 -1.33 18.91 21.07
C ALA A 208 -1.53 20.20 21.91
N LYS A 209 -1.16 20.15 23.19
CA LYS A 209 -1.22 21.33 24.07
C LYS A 209 -0.32 22.46 23.58
N ALA A 210 0.91 22.18 23.17
CA ALA A 210 1.86 23.17 22.63
C ALA A 210 1.34 23.81 21.35
N LEU A 211 0.69 23.03 20.48
CA LEU A 211 0.06 23.48 19.23
C LEU A 211 -1.35 24.07 19.45
N ARG A 212 -1.82 24.19 20.70
CA ARG A 212 -3.16 24.67 21.07
C ARG A 212 -4.31 23.89 20.41
N ILE A 213 -4.08 22.60 20.12
CA ILE A 213 -5.09 21.70 19.59
C ILE A 213 -5.86 21.09 20.76
N VAL A 214 -7.19 21.26 20.75
CA VAL A 214 -8.07 20.71 21.79
C VAL A 214 -8.16 19.20 21.61
N TRP A 215 -7.70 18.45 22.60
CA TRP A 215 -7.80 16.99 22.67
C TRP A 215 -8.42 16.57 24.01
N PRO A 216 -9.75 16.42 24.07
CA PRO A 216 -10.45 16.02 25.29
C PRO A 216 -9.94 14.67 25.84
N PRO A 217 -9.96 14.46 27.17
CA PRO A 217 -9.48 13.22 27.78
C PRO A 217 -10.19 11.96 27.27
N GLU A 218 -11.48 12.06 26.99
CA GLU A 218 -12.37 11.00 26.50
C GLU A 218 -12.20 10.68 25.03
N MET A 219 -11.58 11.57 24.26
CA MET A 219 -11.33 11.35 22.83
C MET A 219 -10.10 10.47 22.65
N ASP A 220 -10.23 9.41 21.89
CA ASP A 220 -9.10 8.59 21.49
C ASP A 220 -8.26 9.24 20.37
N TYR A 221 -7.06 8.70 20.12
CA TYR A 221 -6.17 9.28 19.13
C TYR A 221 -6.66 9.09 17.67
N PRO A 222 -7.36 8.00 17.29
CA PRO A 222 -7.95 7.88 15.97
C PRO A 222 -8.95 8.99 15.65
N ASP A 223 -9.77 9.39 16.62
CA ASP A 223 -10.74 10.48 16.44
C ASP A 223 -10.05 11.83 16.33
N LEU A 224 -9.03 12.08 17.15
CA LEU A 224 -8.20 13.27 17.01
C LEU A 224 -7.60 13.37 15.59
N VAL A 225 -6.93 12.33 15.14
CA VAL A 225 -6.27 12.31 13.81
C VAL A 225 -7.27 12.61 12.69
N ARG A 226 -8.49 12.07 12.78
CA ARG A 226 -9.55 12.31 11.79
C ARG A 226 -10.03 13.78 11.75
N MET A 227 -9.99 14.49 12.87
CA MET A 227 -10.38 15.91 12.98
C MET A 227 -9.35 16.84 12.36
N LEU A 228 -8.09 16.43 12.26
CA LEU A 228 -7.01 17.30 11.81
C LEU A 228 -7.11 17.58 10.31
N ASN A 229 -6.97 18.84 9.94
CA ASN A 229 -6.91 19.29 8.54
C ASN A 229 -5.44 19.51 8.14
N PRO A 230 -4.89 18.71 7.23
CA PRO A 230 -3.48 18.82 6.82
C PRO A 230 -3.12 20.15 6.12
N ALA A 231 -4.11 20.93 5.71
CA ALA A 231 -3.87 22.26 5.13
C ALA A 231 -3.52 23.33 6.19
N TRP A 232 -3.74 23.06 7.48
CA TRP A 232 -3.42 23.99 8.56
C TRP A 232 -2.07 23.62 9.17
N PRO A 233 -1.12 24.57 9.32
CA PRO A 233 0.24 24.29 9.79
C PRO A 233 0.31 23.53 11.12
N ASP A 234 -0.48 23.96 12.13
CA ASP A 234 -0.50 23.31 13.44
C ASP A 234 -1.05 21.89 13.37
N HIS A 235 -2.09 21.65 12.54
CA HIS A 235 -2.63 20.34 12.30
C HIS A 235 -1.67 19.44 11.52
N ALA A 236 -0.95 19.99 10.53
CA ALA A 236 0.08 19.24 9.79
C ALA A 236 1.24 18.84 10.72
N ALA A 237 1.68 19.75 11.62
CA ALA A 237 2.67 19.46 12.65
C ALA A 237 2.20 18.36 13.61
N MET A 238 0.94 18.39 14.03
CA MET A 238 0.33 17.37 14.88
C MET A 238 0.25 16.01 14.18
N LEU A 239 -0.16 15.97 12.90
CA LEU A 239 -0.19 14.75 12.09
C LEU A 239 1.21 14.15 11.93
N SER A 240 2.22 15.00 11.70
CA SER A 240 3.62 14.57 11.65
C SER A 240 4.07 13.97 12.98
N ALA A 241 3.76 14.62 14.11
CA ALA A 241 4.07 14.10 15.44
C ALA A 241 3.35 12.78 15.71
N ALA A 242 2.11 12.61 15.22
CA ALA A 242 1.31 11.39 15.40
C ALA A 242 1.91 10.16 14.68
N THR A 243 2.84 10.33 13.74
CA THR A 243 3.52 9.20 13.07
C THR A 243 4.23 8.27 14.05
N VAL A 244 4.61 8.75 15.23
CA VAL A 244 5.21 7.93 16.28
C VAL A 244 4.31 6.79 16.74
N LEU A 245 2.98 6.99 16.69
CA LEU A 245 2.00 5.98 17.10
C LEU A 245 1.87 4.82 16.09
N PHE A 246 2.43 4.95 14.90
CA PHE A 246 2.38 3.96 13.81
C PHE A 246 3.72 3.21 13.66
N ARG A 247 4.48 3.09 14.75
CA ARG A 247 5.76 2.38 14.79
C ARG A 247 5.56 0.92 15.21
N GLY A 248 6.57 0.11 14.91
CA GLY A 248 6.59 -1.30 15.31
C GLY A 248 5.84 -2.24 14.36
N ALA A 249 5.38 -1.74 13.20
CA ALA A 249 4.80 -2.61 12.19
C ALA A 249 5.80 -3.68 11.74
N GLY A 250 5.35 -4.93 11.70
CA GLY A 250 6.14 -6.10 11.34
C GLY A 250 5.38 -7.09 10.50
N TYR A 251 5.92 -8.28 10.39
CA TYR A 251 5.26 -9.41 9.78
C TYR A 251 5.25 -10.59 10.74
N ARG A 252 4.17 -11.38 10.70
CA ARG A 252 4.02 -12.61 11.46
C ARG A 252 3.62 -13.73 10.49
N SER A 253 4.51 -14.70 10.29
CA SER A 253 4.19 -15.95 9.60
C SER A 253 3.57 -16.95 10.56
N PHE A 254 2.74 -17.85 10.05
CA PHE A 254 2.11 -18.91 10.84
C PHE A 254 1.73 -20.10 9.97
N SER A 255 1.72 -21.29 10.58
CA SER A 255 1.28 -22.54 9.99
C SER A 255 0.80 -23.47 11.10
N GLY A 256 -0.44 -23.98 10.99
CA GLY A 256 -1.03 -24.91 11.95
C GLY A 256 -1.66 -24.25 13.19
N GLY A 257 -1.88 -22.93 13.17
CA GLY A 257 -2.55 -22.21 14.26
C GLY A 257 -2.65 -20.73 13.97
N ILE A 258 -3.51 -20.02 14.67
CA ILE A 258 -3.66 -18.56 14.58
C ILE A 258 -2.68 -17.92 15.55
N PRO A 259 -1.84 -16.96 15.11
CA PRO A 259 -0.90 -16.26 16.01
C PRO A 259 -1.65 -15.33 16.96
N GLU A 260 -1.18 -15.24 18.21
CA GLU A 260 -1.78 -14.37 19.25
C GLU A 260 -1.65 -12.88 18.89
N ASP A 261 -0.52 -12.49 18.24
CA ASP A 261 -0.22 -11.10 17.84
C ASP A 261 -0.53 -10.88 16.35
N ALA A 262 -1.76 -11.17 15.92
CA ALA A 262 -2.19 -11.06 14.52
C ALA A 262 -2.60 -9.64 14.10
N ASP A 263 -2.99 -8.82 15.05
CA ASP A 263 -3.66 -7.55 14.83
C ASP A 263 -2.77 -6.48 14.20
N HIS A 264 -3.40 -5.65 13.38
CA HIS A 264 -2.82 -4.40 12.92
C HIS A 264 -3.56 -3.22 13.57
N ALA A 265 -3.04 -2.74 14.70
CA ALA A 265 -3.72 -1.77 15.57
C ALA A 265 -4.19 -0.51 14.84
N ALA A 266 -3.39 0.04 13.90
CA ALA A 266 -3.81 1.22 13.13
C ALA A 266 -5.02 0.97 12.22
N LEU A 267 -5.23 -0.27 11.77
CA LEU A 267 -6.38 -0.64 10.95
C LEU A 267 -7.54 -1.18 11.79
N ALA A 268 -7.29 -1.49 13.07
CA ALA A 268 -8.18 -2.21 13.97
C ALA A 268 -8.76 -3.46 13.28
N SER A 269 -7.90 -4.25 12.65
CA SER A 269 -8.27 -5.43 11.87
C SER A 269 -7.02 -6.25 11.55
N ASP A 270 -7.19 -7.55 11.31
CA ASP A 270 -6.19 -8.37 10.66
C ASP A 270 -5.92 -7.84 9.26
N TYR A 271 -4.66 -7.89 8.85
CA TYR A 271 -4.25 -7.34 7.57
C TYR A 271 -3.05 -8.08 6.98
N ALA A 272 -3.03 -8.22 5.66
CA ALA A 272 -1.88 -8.75 4.93
C ALA A 272 -1.52 -7.86 3.75
N HIS A 273 -0.24 -7.78 3.46
CA HIS A 273 0.22 -7.19 2.22
C HIS A 273 0.02 -8.18 1.06
N ILE A 274 -0.71 -7.72 0.01
CA ILE A 274 -1.06 -8.55 -1.14
C ILE A 274 -1.12 -7.77 -2.45
N THR A 275 -1.32 -6.44 -2.37
CA THR A 275 -1.74 -5.64 -3.53
C THR A 275 -0.60 -5.13 -4.41
N ALA A 276 0.67 -5.41 -4.07
CA ALA A 276 1.82 -4.86 -4.78
C ALA A 276 3.00 -5.83 -4.96
N PRO A 277 2.80 -7.03 -5.54
CA PRO A 277 3.84 -8.06 -5.66
C PRO A 277 5.01 -7.65 -6.57
N LEU A 278 4.81 -6.69 -7.48
CA LEU A 278 5.90 -6.13 -8.30
C LEU A 278 6.91 -5.28 -7.52
N ARG A 279 6.55 -4.81 -6.30
CA ARG A 279 7.41 -3.97 -5.47
C ARG A 279 7.64 -4.48 -4.05
N ARG A 280 6.95 -5.55 -3.60
CA ARG A 280 7.14 -6.20 -2.30
C ARG A 280 7.15 -7.71 -2.47
N LEU A 281 8.19 -8.34 -1.97
CA LEU A 281 8.37 -9.78 -2.07
C LEU A 281 7.24 -10.56 -1.39
N VAL A 282 6.84 -10.17 -0.18
CA VAL A 282 5.83 -10.86 0.63
C VAL A 282 4.49 -10.99 -0.08
N ASP A 283 4.11 -10.02 -0.91
CA ASP A 283 2.82 -10.02 -1.61
C ASP A 283 2.66 -11.21 -2.55
N ARG A 284 3.75 -11.69 -3.15
CA ARG A 284 3.75 -12.92 -3.97
C ARG A 284 3.37 -14.14 -3.13
N TYR A 285 3.95 -14.27 -1.94
CA TYR A 285 3.69 -15.40 -1.04
C TYR A 285 2.27 -15.38 -0.50
N SER A 286 1.80 -14.22 -0.03
CA SER A 286 0.40 -14.03 0.37
C SER A 286 -0.56 -14.36 -0.76
N GLY A 287 -0.22 -13.99 -2.01
CA GLY A 287 -0.99 -14.30 -3.20
C GLY A 287 -1.13 -15.80 -3.45
N GLU A 288 -0.01 -16.53 -3.41
CA GLU A 288 0.01 -17.99 -3.60
C GLU A 288 -0.80 -18.73 -2.54
N ILE A 289 -0.65 -18.34 -1.28
CA ILE A 289 -1.42 -18.93 -0.18
C ILE A 289 -2.92 -18.69 -0.41
N CYS A 290 -3.34 -17.46 -0.68
CA CYS A 290 -4.75 -17.14 -0.86
C CYS A 290 -5.36 -17.84 -2.09
N VAL A 291 -4.63 -17.94 -3.20
CA VAL A 291 -5.09 -18.69 -4.39
C VAL A 291 -5.29 -20.17 -4.09
N ALA A 292 -4.33 -20.80 -3.41
CA ALA A 292 -4.42 -22.20 -3.04
C ALA A 292 -5.63 -22.45 -2.12
N LEU A 293 -5.77 -21.64 -1.05
CA LEU A 293 -6.87 -21.78 -0.10
C LEU A 293 -8.24 -21.47 -0.74
N SER A 294 -8.35 -20.47 -1.62
CA SER A 294 -9.61 -20.17 -2.32
C SER A 294 -10.02 -21.27 -3.30
N ALA A 295 -9.06 -22.05 -3.79
CA ALA A 295 -9.30 -23.18 -4.67
C ALA A 295 -9.44 -24.53 -3.94
N ASP A 296 -9.42 -24.52 -2.60
CA ASP A 296 -9.38 -25.73 -1.74
C ASP A 296 -8.23 -26.68 -2.14
N GLN A 297 -7.06 -26.09 -2.43
CA GLN A 297 -5.85 -26.81 -2.82
C GLN A 297 -4.77 -26.64 -1.76
N PRO A 298 -3.83 -27.60 -1.64
CA PRO A 298 -2.70 -27.46 -0.73
C PRO A 298 -1.82 -26.27 -1.14
N VAL A 299 -1.36 -25.51 -0.14
CA VAL A 299 -0.39 -24.45 -0.36
C VAL A 299 0.91 -25.06 -0.92
N PRO A 300 1.52 -24.48 -1.97
CA PRO A 300 2.73 -25.02 -2.59
C PRO A 300 3.90 -25.16 -1.60
N ALA A 301 4.64 -26.27 -1.67
CA ALA A 301 5.75 -26.57 -0.76
C ALA A 301 6.82 -25.47 -0.70
N TRP A 302 7.13 -24.83 -1.84
CA TRP A 302 8.10 -23.75 -1.89
C TRP A 302 7.69 -22.52 -1.05
N VAL A 303 6.38 -22.29 -0.87
CA VAL A 303 5.84 -21.23 -0.02
C VAL A 303 6.15 -21.55 1.45
N PHE A 304 5.87 -22.78 1.89
CA PHE A 304 6.20 -23.21 3.25
C PHE A 304 7.69 -23.10 3.58
N HIS A 305 8.55 -23.49 2.63
CA HIS A 305 10.01 -23.41 2.84
C HIS A 305 10.51 -21.99 3.07
N ALA A 306 9.85 -20.99 2.49
CA ALA A 306 10.25 -19.58 2.64
C ALA A 306 9.54 -18.89 3.81
N LEU A 307 8.37 -19.38 4.24
CA LEU A 307 7.42 -18.67 5.08
C LEU A 307 8.02 -18.15 6.39
N ASP A 308 8.79 -18.97 7.09
CA ASP A 308 9.38 -18.62 8.38
C ASP A 308 10.48 -17.54 8.28
N GLY A 309 11.18 -17.50 7.14
CA GLY A 309 12.23 -16.50 6.90
C GLY A 309 11.73 -15.15 6.39
N LEU A 310 10.52 -15.09 5.86
CA LEU A 310 9.97 -13.86 5.26
C LEU A 310 9.86 -12.68 6.22
N PRO A 311 9.43 -12.84 7.50
CA PRO A 311 9.33 -11.71 8.43
C PRO A 311 10.65 -10.97 8.63
N GLU A 312 11.73 -11.71 8.88
CA GLU A 312 13.06 -11.14 9.07
C GLU A 312 13.59 -10.49 7.79
N GLN A 313 13.40 -11.15 6.66
CA GLN A 313 13.82 -10.68 5.35
C GLN A 313 13.13 -9.36 4.98
N MET A 314 11.82 -9.29 5.17
CA MET A 314 11.03 -8.08 4.94
C MET A 314 11.43 -6.96 5.90
N ALA A 315 11.66 -7.26 7.18
CA ALA A 315 12.13 -6.27 8.15
C ALA A 315 13.52 -5.70 7.76
N ALA A 316 14.43 -6.54 7.28
CA ALA A 316 15.75 -6.11 6.79
C ALA A 316 15.62 -5.21 5.54
N ALA A 317 14.73 -5.58 4.60
CA ALA A 317 14.46 -4.81 3.40
C ALA A 317 13.85 -3.44 3.72
N GLU A 318 12.87 -3.38 4.64
CA GLU A 318 12.25 -2.12 5.10
C GLU A 318 13.25 -1.20 5.82
N ARG A 319 14.11 -1.75 6.68
CA ARG A 319 15.19 -0.96 7.31
C ARG A 319 16.15 -0.37 6.29
N ARG A 320 16.48 -1.12 5.23
CA ARG A 320 17.33 -0.66 4.14
C ARG A 320 16.65 0.46 3.34
N ALA A 321 15.37 0.29 3.00
CA ALA A 321 14.58 1.30 2.30
C ALA A 321 14.48 2.61 3.09
N LYS A 322 14.17 2.54 4.39
CA LYS A 322 14.10 3.73 5.27
C LYS A 322 15.44 4.44 5.40
N ARG A 323 16.56 3.70 5.49
CA ARG A 323 17.89 4.33 5.51
C ARG A 323 18.21 5.03 4.21
N TYR A 324 17.85 4.43 3.08
CA TYR A 324 18.04 5.02 1.76
C TYR A 324 17.23 6.30 1.59
N GLU A 325 15.94 6.27 1.91
CA GLU A 325 15.05 7.44 1.87
C GLU A 325 15.57 8.58 2.77
N ARG A 326 15.97 8.27 3.99
CA ARG A 326 16.53 9.25 4.91
C ARG A 326 17.82 9.89 4.38
N ALA A 327 18.73 9.09 3.83
CA ALA A 327 19.96 9.62 3.24
C ALA A 327 19.70 10.58 2.07
N ILE A 328 18.66 10.35 1.28
CA ILE A 328 18.24 11.26 0.21
C ILE A 328 17.72 12.58 0.80
N ILE A 329 16.87 12.52 1.83
CA ILE A 329 16.33 13.71 2.49
C ILE A 329 17.46 14.52 3.13
N ASP A 330 18.35 13.87 3.89
CA ASP A 330 19.50 14.50 4.52
C ASP A 330 20.40 15.21 3.47
N LEU A 331 20.59 14.59 2.29
CA LEU A 331 21.35 15.20 1.20
C LEU A 331 20.68 16.45 0.63
N LEU A 332 19.35 16.45 0.52
CA LEU A 332 18.59 17.59 0.02
C LEU A 332 18.53 18.75 1.03
N GLU A 333 18.46 18.42 2.33
CA GLU A 333 18.44 19.42 3.41
C GLU A 333 19.79 20.13 3.60
N VAL A 334 20.91 19.43 3.42
CA VAL A 334 22.25 20.01 3.55
C VAL A 334 22.62 20.88 2.35
N GLY A 335 21.95 20.69 1.19
CA GLY A 335 22.31 21.33 -0.08
C GLY A 335 23.68 20.85 -0.62
N PRO A 336 24.02 21.08 -1.88
CA PRO A 336 25.38 20.81 -2.35
C PRO A 336 26.37 21.73 -1.63
N PRO A 337 27.52 21.22 -1.17
CA PRO A 337 28.53 22.05 -0.52
C PRO A 337 28.91 23.21 -1.45
N ALA A 338 28.85 24.42 -0.93
CA ALA A 338 29.22 25.62 -1.65
C ALA A 338 30.66 25.46 -2.19
N GLY A 339 30.83 25.16 -3.49
CA GLY A 339 32.12 25.05 -4.13
C GLY A 339 32.34 23.88 -5.09
N GLN A 340 31.43 22.95 -5.22
CA GLN A 340 31.55 21.90 -6.27
C GLN A 340 30.46 22.05 -7.34
N GLN A 341 30.66 22.98 -8.28
CA GLN A 341 30.08 22.96 -9.61
C GLN A 341 30.84 21.91 -10.45
N GLY A 342 30.60 20.63 -10.15
CA GLY A 342 31.03 19.52 -10.97
C GLY A 342 29.80 18.70 -11.33
N ARG A 343 29.36 18.78 -12.59
CA ARG A 343 28.33 17.92 -13.15
C ARG A 343 28.70 16.46 -12.90
N PRO A 344 27.86 15.62 -12.31
CA PRO A 344 27.98 14.18 -12.56
C PRO A 344 27.54 13.94 -14.00
N ASP A 345 28.44 13.43 -14.83
CA ASP A 345 28.14 12.90 -16.16
C ASP A 345 27.20 11.69 -15.98
N VAL A 346 25.91 11.95 -16.05
CA VAL A 346 24.91 10.89 -16.19
C VAL A 346 24.83 10.56 -17.68
N HIS A 347 25.40 9.43 -18.08
CA HIS A 347 25.21 8.86 -19.41
C HIS A 347 23.73 8.77 -19.75
N ARG A 348 23.23 9.73 -20.52
CA ARG A 348 21.98 9.63 -21.27
C ARG A 348 22.17 8.54 -22.32
N HIS A 349 21.64 7.37 -22.09
CA HIS A 349 21.38 6.44 -23.19
C HIS A 349 20.28 7.06 -24.05
N GLY A 350 20.72 7.64 -25.16
CA GLY A 350 19.88 8.29 -26.14
C GLY A 350 18.88 7.31 -26.75
N ASP A 351 17.67 7.74 -26.72
CA ASP A 351 16.60 7.26 -27.57
C ASP A 351 16.91 7.70 -29.01
N ARG A 352 17.34 6.75 -29.83
CA ARG A 352 17.36 6.91 -31.29
C ARG A 352 16.15 6.19 -31.86
N SER A 353 15.06 6.93 -31.95
CA SER A 353 14.02 6.65 -32.93
C SER A 353 14.53 7.10 -34.31
N GLN A 354 14.72 6.18 -35.24
CA GLN A 354 14.70 6.48 -36.66
C GLN A 354 13.95 5.39 -37.41
N SER A 355 12.97 5.89 -38.19
CA SER A 355 12.31 5.35 -39.41
C SER A 355 11.40 4.16 -39.19
#